data_1d79b002c04da2bfbbd2bc7e71698d39
#
_entry.id   1d79b002c04da2bfbbd2bc7e71698d39
#
_cell.length_a   1.000
_cell.length_b   1.000
_cell.length_c   1.000
_cell.angle_alpha   90.00
_cell.angle_beta   90.00
_cell.angle_gamma   90.00
#
_symmetry.space_group_name_H-M   'P 1'
#
loop_
_entity.id
_entity.type
_entity.pdbx_description
1 polymer ?
#
loop_
_entity_poly.entity_id
_entity_poly.type
_entity_poly.pdbx_seq_one_letter_code
_entity_poly.pdbx_strand_id
1 'polypeptide(L)'
;MNSLYYRDDTIELHVGDALHVMESLPSASVDCVVTSPPHWGLRDYGTAVWIGGNPECRHSLGTTPHQRRTTKKRTSSRLRSSVNKSCRKCGASAHDRQYGLEPTIEDYVDRLREVSAEIWRLLTPRGTYWLNLRDGFSYHNSGTGSTRKITTEEVPSVVRHKSLMGIPWRVALTLQQNGWIVRNAMVWHKPNGIPDPASDRFSSRYEMLFLLVKQPDYYFDAARALEPLSQNRPEHRKNHRGGNKPHTVRSPWHPRGAGKNVGDVWSISTRPLRDAHCSPFPIDLPQRCIAVGCTKNGRVLDPFSGAGTTGLAARQLGRSFQGIDLRPDYHDIFIRRLLGELPSGAGEAA
;
A
#
# COMPACT_ATOMS: atom_id res chain seq x y z
N MET A 1 -19.97 -16.93 -4.50
CA MET A 1 -20.76 -15.75 -4.93
C MET A 1 -19.95 -15.01 -5.96
N ASN A 2 -20.58 -14.48 -7.03
CA ASN A 2 -19.86 -13.73 -8.06
C ASN A 2 -19.34 -12.42 -7.46
N SER A 3 -18.02 -12.26 -7.36
CA SER A 3 -17.37 -11.06 -6.84
C SER A 3 -17.20 -9.95 -7.88
N LEU A 4 -17.44 -10.28 -9.16
CA LEU A 4 -17.27 -9.35 -10.27
C LEU A 4 -18.26 -8.17 -10.13
N TYR A 5 -17.73 -6.97 -10.07
CA TYR A 5 -18.47 -5.72 -9.91
C TYR A 5 -18.54 -4.91 -11.21
N TYR A 6 -17.41 -4.83 -11.94
CA TYR A 6 -17.31 -4.09 -13.19
C TYR A 6 -16.30 -4.78 -14.12
N ARG A 7 -16.55 -4.72 -15.44
CA ARG A 7 -15.60 -5.18 -16.46
C ARG A 7 -15.74 -4.34 -17.72
N ASP A 8 -14.60 -3.91 -18.26
CA ASP A 8 -14.47 -3.44 -19.64
C ASP A 8 -13.35 -4.23 -20.35
N ASP A 9 -12.89 -3.77 -21.52
CA ASP A 9 -11.85 -4.46 -22.31
C ASP A 9 -10.51 -4.61 -21.57
N THR A 10 -10.22 -3.73 -20.61
CA THR A 10 -8.92 -3.62 -19.95
C THR A 10 -8.99 -3.67 -18.42
N ILE A 11 -10.15 -3.42 -17.83
CA ILE A 11 -10.35 -3.29 -16.38
C ILE A 11 -11.33 -4.35 -15.90
N GLU A 12 -10.99 -5.01 -14.80
CA GLU A 12 -11.84 -5.94 -14.09
C GLU A 12 -11.82 -5.63 -12.59
N LEU A 13 -12.99 -5.40 -11.99
CA LEU A 13 -13.12 -5.03 -10.57
C LEU A 13 -13.95 -6.05 -9.82
N HIS A 14 -13.49 -6.45 -8.65
CA HIS A 14 -14.14 -7.41 -7.77
C HIS A 14 -14.41 -6.82 -6.39
N VAL A 15 -15.61 -7.02 -5.87
CA VAL A 15 -15.96 -6.68 -4.48
C VAL A 15 -15.83 -7.91 -3.60
N GLY A 16 -15.02 -7.85 -2.56
CA GLY A 16 -14.84 -8.93 -1.61
C GLY A 16 -13.55 -8.86 -0.81
N ASP A 17 -13.37 -9.84 0.06
CA ASP A 17 -12.11 -10.05 0.77
C ASP A 17 -11.00 -10.43 -0.23
N ALA A 18 -9.86 -9.77 -0.12
CA ALA A 18 -8.74 -9.91 -1.06
C ALA A 18 -8.30 -11.37 -1.22
N LEU A 19 -8.11 -12.08 -0.10
CA LEU A 19 -7.67 -13.48 -0.11
C LEU A 19 -8.71 -14.37 -0.81
N HIS A 20 -9.97 -14.25 -0.39
CA HIS A 20 -11.05 -15.06 -0.93
C HIS A 20 -11.30 -14.83 -2.44
N VAL A 21 -11.19 -13.58 -2.91
CA VAL A 21 -11.33 -13.29 -4.35
C VAL A 21 -10.14 -13.85 -5.13
N MET A 22 -8.91 -13.64 -4.63
CA MET A 22 -7.70 -14.14 -5.27
C MET A 22 -7.70 -15.67 -5.44
N GLU A 23 -8.22 -16.42 -4.47
CA GLU A 23 -8.37 -17.91 -4.57
C GLU A 23 -9.13 -18.35 -5.81
N SER A 24 -10.09 -17.53 -6.29
CA SER A 24 -10.88 -17.83 -7.48
C SER A 24 -10.18 -17.50 -8.81
N LEU A 25 -9.07 -16.76 -8.78
CA LEU A 25 -8.34 -16.34 -9.96
C LEU A 25 -7.35 -17.40 -10.44
N PRO A 26 -7.10 -17.51 -11.77
CA PRO A 26 -6.21 -18.52 -12.32
C PRO A 26 -4.75 -18.28 -11.88
N SER A 27 -4.02 -19.35 -11.59
CA SER A 27 -2.57 -19.29 -11.30
C SER A 27 -1.79 -18.75 -12.50
N ALA A 28 -0.66 -18.08 -12.24
CA ALA A 28 0.24 -17.55 -13.24
C ALA A 28 -0.46 -16.65 -14.30
N SER A 29 -1.46 -15.89 -13.87
CA SER A 29 -2.28 -15.02 -14.73
C SER A 29 -1.96 -13.52 -14.60
N VAL A 30 -1.07 -13.14 -13.69
CA VAL A 30 -0.72 -11.74 -13.36
C VAL A 30 0.76 -11.50 -13.61
N ASP A 31 1.12 -10.42 -14.29
CA ASP A 31 2.52 -10.06 -14.59
C ASP A 31 3.11 -9.10 -13.56
N CYS A 32 2.28 -8.30 -12.92
CA CYS A 32 2.73 -7.30 -11.97
C CYS A 32 1.67 -7.06 -10.88
N VAL A 33 2.10 -7.01 -9.64
CA VAL A 33 1.28 -6.56 -8.51
C VAL A 33 1.84 -5.26 -7.98
N VAL A 34 0.98 -4.24 -7.84
CA VAL A 34 1.35 -2.97 -7.18
C VAL A 34 0.26 -2.64 -6.18
N THR A 35 0.59 -2.63 -4.90
CA THR A 35 -0.43 -2.50 -3.87
C THR A 35 0.08 -1.83 -2.60
N SER A 36 -0.86 -1.25 -1.85
CA SER A 36 -0.67 -0.72 -0.51
C SER A 36 -1.82 -1.22 0.37
N PRO A 37 -1.64 -2.33 1.08
CA PRO A 37 -2.66 -2.83 2.00
C PRO A 37 -2.97 -1.82 3.09
N PRO A 38 -4.16 -1.87 3.70
CA PRO A 38 -4.49 -1.04 4.85
C PRO A 38 -3.43 -1.17 5.94
N HIS A 39 -2.83 -0.04 6.32
CA HIS A 39 -1.73 -0.03 7.30
C HIS A 39 -2.25 -0.34 8.70
N TRP A 40 -1.51 -1.15 9.45
CA TRP A 40 -1.89 -1.57 10.79
C TRP A 40 -2.14 -0.38 11.72
N GLY A 41 -3.30 -0.43 12.36
CA GLY A 41 -3.66 0.58 13.34
C GLY A 41 -3.96 1.98 12.81
N LEU A 42 -4.01 2.22 11.50
CA LEU A 42 -4.14 3.56 10.96
C LEU A 42 -5.60 3.99 10.77
N ARG A 43 -6.45 3.14 10.20
CA ARG A 43 -7.83 3.49 9.82
C ARG A 43 -8.80 2.33 9.99
N ASP A 44 -10.02 2.68 10.39
CA ASP A 44 -11.20 1.84 10.31
C ASP A 44 -12.05 2.37 9.15
N TYR A 45 -12.25 1.54 8.13
CA TYR A 45 -13.04 1.89 6.93
C TYR A 45 -14.53 1.56 7.10
N GLY A 46 -14.93 1.05 8.27
CA GLY A 46 -16.32 0.76 8.60
C GLY A 46 -16.89 -0.44 7.83
N THR A 47 -16.07 -1.44 7.55
CA THR A 47 -16.42 -2.64 6.80
C THR A 47 -17.03 -3.75 7.67
N ALA A 48 -17.15 -3.52 8.98
CA ALA A 48 -17.71 -4.50 9.91
C ALA A 48 -19.16 -4.84 9.57
N VAL A 49 -19.46 -6.14 9.53
CA VAL A 49 -20.81 -6.68 9.39
C VAL A 49 -21.28 -7.28 10.71
N TRP A 50 -22.58 -7.14 11.01
CA TRP A 50 -23.17 -7.72 12.20
C TRP A 50 -23.69 -9.14 11.93
N ILE A 51 -23.32 -10.09 12.77
CA ILE A 51 -23.75 -11.50 12.66
C ILE A 51 -24.56 -11.87 13.91
N GLY A 52 -25.72 -12.50 13.69
CA GLY A 52 -26.65 -12.86 14.75
C GLY A 52 -27.45 -11.70 15.32
N GLY A 53 -28.15 -11.91 16.42
CA GLY A 53 -29.00 -10.92 17.06
C GLY A 53 -30.30 -10.65 16.29
N ASN A 54 -30.92 -9.49 16.55
CA ASN A 54 -32.16 -9.08 15.88
C ASN A 54 -31.82 -8.30 14.58
N PRO A 55 -32.28 -8.75 13.39
CA PRO A 55 -32.01 -8.09 12.12
C PRO A 55 -32.60 -6.67 12.00
N GLU A 56 -33.66 -6.36 12.75
CA GLU A 56 -34.25 -5.01 12.80
C GLU A 56 -33.55 -4.06 13.79
N CYS A 57 -32.53 -4.56 14.50
CA CYS A 57 -31.82 -3.77 15.47
C CYS A 57 -30.89 -2.77 14.75
N ARG A 58 -31.05 -1.49 15.02
CA ARG A 58 -30.02 -0.48 14.69
C ARG A 58 -28.80 -0.71 15.57
N HIS A 59 -27.95 -1.62 15.16
CA HIS A 59 -26.76 -2.01 15.90
C HIS A 59 -25.91 -0.77 16.21
N SER A 60 -25.49 -0.61 17.46
CA SER A 60 -24.56 0.44 17.86
C SER A 60 -23.42 -0.17 18.67
N LEU A 61 -22.21 0.14 18.31
CA LEU A 61 -21.04 -0.02 19.18
C LEU A 61 -21.24 0.96 20.33
N GLY A 62 -21.70 0.47 21.48
CA GLY A 62 -22.10 1.30 22.63
C GLY A 62 -21.04 2.36 22.97
N THR A 63 -21.43 3.61 22.97
CA THR A 63 -20.63 4.68 23.58
C THR A 63 -20.69 4.53 25.08
N THR A 64 -19.55 4.50 25.77
CA THR A 64 -19.54 4.57 27.23
C THR A 64 -20.20 5.87 27.68
N PRO A 65 -20.95 5.90 28.79
CA PRO A 65 -21.72 7.07 29.30
C PRO A 65 -20.89 8.34 29.47
N HIS A 66 -19.59 8.23 29.62
CA HIS A 66 -18.67 9.35 29.84
C HIS A 66 -18.42 10.25 28.62
N GLN A 67 -18.94 9.90 27.44
CA GLN A 67 -18.70 10.65 26.18
C GLN A 67 -19.84 11.61 25.79
N ARG A 68 -20.90 11.76 26.63
CA ARG A 68 -22.04 12.61 26.30
C ARG A 68 -21.87 14.12 26.63
N ARG A 69 -20.75 14.55 27.21
CA ARG A 69 -20.62 15.93 27.76
C ARG A 69 -19.68 16.90 27.08
N THR A 70 -19.21 16.67 25.90
CA THR A 70 -18.45 17.72 25.14
C THR A 70 -18.90 17.81 23.72
N THR A 71 -19.91 18.63 23.49
CA THR A 71 -20.23 19.23 22.19
C THR A 71 -19.21 20.30 21.90
N LYS A 72 -18.13 20.02 21.15
CA LYS A 72 -17.43 20.96 20.26
C LYS A 72 -16.40 20.23 19.41
N LYS A 73 -16.54 20.41 18.07
CA LYS A 73 -15.65 20.00 16.98
C LYS A 73 -15.31 18.50 16.87
N ARG A 74 -16.11 17.80 16.05
CA ARG A 74 -15.82 16.50 15.49
C ARG A 74 -14.76 16.66 14.39
N THR A 75 -13.50 16.53 14.73
CA THR A 75 -12.41 16.27 13.79
C THR A 75 -11.49 15.25 14.45
N SER A 76 -11.75 14.02 14.18
CA SER A 76 -10.94 12.81 14.20
C SER A 76 -11.82 11.62 14.53
N SER A 77 -12.05 10.76 13.55
CA SER A 77 -12.65 9.45 13.74
C SER A 77 -11.78 8.67 14.70
N ARG A 78 -12.27 8.47 15.93
CA ARG A 78 -11.65 7.54 16.87
C ARG A 78 -11.82 6.16 16.27
N LEU A 79 -10.72 5.60 15.77
CA LEU A 79 -10.64 4.19 15.44
C LEU A 79 -10.99 3.38 16.68
N ARG A 80 -12.18 2.83 16.69
CA ARG A 80 -12.55 1.75 17.61
C ARG A 80 -12.38 0.48 16.79
N SER A 81 -11.44 -0.38 17.15
CA SER A 81 -11.40 -1.71 16.55
C SER A 81 -12.78 -2.32 16.71
N SER A 82 -13.41 -2.64 15.58
CA SER A 82 -14.73 -3.30 15.55
C SER A 82 -14.62 -4.80 15.85
N VAL A 83 -13.39 -5.28 15.93
CA VAL A 83 -13.07 -6.69 16.18
C VAL A 83 -13.64 -7.11 17.53
N ASN A 84 -14.49 -8.14 17.54
CA ASN A 84 -15.11 -8.79 18.71
C ASN A 84 -16.02 -7.90 19.59
N LYS A 85 -16.80 -6.99 19.01
CA LYS A 85 -17.79 -6.22 19.76
C LYS A 85 -19.18 -6.78 19.56
N SER A 86 -19.91 -6.94 20.67
CA SER A 86 -21.30 -7.32 20.67
C SER A 86 -22.21 -6.09 20.74
N CYS A 87 -23.31 -6.12 20.00
CA CYS A 87 -24.36 -5.12 20.11
C CYS A 87 -25.01 -5.21 21.50
N ARG A 88 -24.98 -4.13 22.27
CA ARG A 88 -25.56 -4.11 23.62
C ARG A 88 -27.08 -4.25 23.65
N LYS A 89 -27.76 -4.06 22.49
CA LYS A 89 -29.21 -4.15 22.40
C LYS A 89 -29.70 -5.58 22.07
N CYS A 90 -29.01 -6.26 21.17
CA CYS A 90 -29.48 -7.55 20.64
C CYS A 90 -28.42 -8.66 20.67
N GLY A 91 -27.22 -8.40 21.17
CA GLY A 91 -26.14 -9.40 21.26
C GLY A 91 -25.45 -9.76 19.94
N ALA A 92 -25.83 -9.14 18.81
CA ALA A 92 -25.14 -9.38 17.54
C ALA A 92 -23.64 -9.09 17.66
N SER A 93 -22.79 -9.91 17.04
CA SER A 93 -21.34 -9.75 17.01
C SER A 93 -20.91 -9.01 15.75
N ALA A 94 -20.04 -8.01 15.91
CA ALA A 94 -19.44 -7.32 14.77
C ALA A 94 -18.22 -8.11 14.28
N HIS A 95 -18.25 -8.50 13.01
CA HIS A 95 -17.13 -9.14 12.32
C HIS A 95 -16.57 -8.20 11.26
N ASP A 96 -15.28 -7.92 11.32
CA ASP A 96 -14.60 -7.09 10.35
C ASP A 96 -13.50 -7.89 9.66
N ARG A 97 -13.56 -7.92 8.33
CA ARG A 97 -12.54 -8.56 7.48
C ARG A 97 -11.48 -7.59 6.99
N GLN A 98 -11.57 -6.34 7.39
CA GLN A 98 -10.59 -5.31 7.04
C GLN A 98 -9.20 -5.69 7.54
N TYR A 99 -8.20 -5.52 6.69
CA TYR A 99 -6.79 -5.57 7.06
C TYR A 99 -6.39 -4.31 7.82
N GLY A 100 -5.40 -4.42 8.69
CA GLY A 100 -4.89 -3.31 9.52
C GLY A 100 -5.67 -3.08 10.82
N LEU A 101 -6.62 -3.97 11.18
CA LEU A 101 -7.35 -3.97 12.45
C LEU A 101 -7.03 -5.20 13.31
N GLU A 102 -6.08 -5.99 12.92
CA GLU A 102 -5.64 -7.20 13.64
C GLU A 102 -5.23 -6.83 15.09
N PRO A 103 -5.44 -7.73 16.06
CA PRO A 103 -5.13 -7.48 17.48
C PRO A 103 -3.65 -7.20 17.71
N THR A 104 -2.75 -7.94 17.03
CA THR A 104 -1.30 -7.84 17.18
C THR A 104 -0.60 -7.51 15.86
N ILE A 105 0.66 -7.06 15.93
CA ILE A 105 1.49 -6.84 14.75
C ILE A 105 1.77 -8.17 14.06
N GLU A 106 1.96 -9.22 14.83
CA GLU A 106 2.21 -10.57 14.37
C GLU A 106 1.04 -11.09 13.54
N ASP A 107 -0.20 -10.93 14.02
CA ASP A 107 -1.41 -11.32 13.29
C ASP A 107 -1.51 -10.55 11.95
N TYR A 108 -1.17 -9.26 11.96
CA TYR A 108 -1.15 -8.45 10.73
C TYR A 108 -0.09 -8.93 9.73
N VAL A 109 1.11 -9.24 10.21
CA VAL A 109 2.20 -9.76 9.39
C VAL A 109 1.82 -11.12 8.80
N ASP A 110 1.24 -12.02 9.61
CA ASP A 110 0.78 -13.33 9.16
C ASP A 110 -0.33 -13.23 8.11
N ARG A 111 -1.26 -12.32 8.30
CA ARG A 111 -2.34 -12.09 7.33
C ARG A 111 -1.81 -11.56 5.99
N LEU A 112 -0.81 -10.67 6.01
CA LEU A 112 -0.13 -10.21 4.78
C LEU A 112 0.73 -11.32 4.14
N ARG A 113 1.28 -12.23 4.94
CA ARG A 113 1.97 -13.43 4.45
C ARG A 113 1.01 -14.34 3.66
N GLU A 114 -0.23 -14.55 4.15
CA GLU A 114 -1.26 -15.33 3.46
C GLU A 114 -1.65 -14.69 2.13
N VAL A 115 -1.93 -13.38 2.13
CA VAL A 115 -2.18 -12.61 0.89
C VAL A 115 -1.01 -12.75 -0.08
N SER A 116 0.22 -12.64 0.41
CA SER A 116 1.41 -12.75 -0.43
C SER A 116 1.64 -14.16 -0.97
N ALA A 117 1.17 -15.20 -0.29
CA ALA A 117 1.17 -16.58 -0.81
C ALA A 117 0.22 -16.73 -2.01
N GLU A 118 -0.97 -16.12 -1.96
CA GLU A 118 -1.88 -16.08 -3.11
C GLU A 118 -1.32 -15.21 -4.25
N ILE A 119 -0.72 -14.07 -3.94
CA ILE A 119 0.00 -13.27 -4.96
C ILE A 119 1.11 -14.10 -5.62
N TRP A 120 1.84 -14.91 -4.85
CA TRP A 120 2.82 -15.84 -5.40
C TRP A 120 2.20 -16.81 -6.41
N ARG A 121 1.08 -17.43 -6.08
CA ARG A 121 0.36 -18.34 -6.98
C ARG A 121 -0.09 -17.64 -8.26
N LEU A 122 -0.61 -16.41 -8.15
CA LEU A 122 -1.16 -15.64 -9.26
C LEU A 122 -0.10 -15.05 -10.19
N LEU A 123 1.07 -14.67 -9.66
CA LEU A 123 2.13 -14.11 -10.47
C LEU A 123 2.68 -15.13 -11.48
N THR A 124 2.95 -14.67 -12.69
CA THR A 124 3.78 -15.38 -13.66
C THR A 124 5.18 -15.64 -13.09
N PRO A 125 5.94 -16.63 -13.59
CA PRO A 125 7.28 -16.91 -13.07
C PRO A 125 8.22 -15.68 -13.08
N ARG A 126 8.08 -14.79 -14.06
CA ARG A 126 8.88 -13.56 -14.20
C ARG A 126 8.17 -12.31 -13.69
N GLY A 127 7.03 -12.47 -13.02
CA GLY A 127 6.23 -11.36 -12.50
C GLY A 127 6.90 -10.64 -11.34
N THR A 128 6.47 -9.40 -11.09
CA THR A 128 6.99 -8.52 -10.03
C THR A 128 5.89 -8.15 -9.04
N TYR A 129 6.27 -8.02 -7.78
CA TYR A 129 5.38 -7.60 -6.70
C TYR A 129 5.95 -6.36 -6.00
N TRP A 130 5.20 -5.26 -6.05
CA TRP A 130 5.55 -3.97 -5.47
C TRP A 130 4.64 -3.71 -4.28
N LEU A 131 5.20 -3.76 -3.08
CA LEU A 131 4.47 -3.65 -1.81
C LEU A 131 4.83 -2.36 -1.10
N ASN A 132 3.87 -1.43 -1.01
CA ASN A 132 4.02 -0.20 -0.24
C ASN A 132 3.50 -0.39 1.18
N LEU A 133 4.33 -0.06 2.18
CA LEU A 133 4.01 -0.16 3.59
C LEU A 133 4.49 1.07 4.36
N ARG A 134 3.64 1.56 5.25
CA ARG A 134 3.98 2.60 6.22
C ARG A 134 4.29 1.97 7.57
N ASP A 135 5.25 2.56 8.27
CA ASP A 135 5.53 2.24 9.67
C ASP A 135 4.79 3.18 10.63
N GLY A 136 4.71 2.79 11.88
CA GLY A 136 4.10 3.55 12.95
C GLY A 136 4.91 3.46 14.24
N PHE A 137 4.48 4.21 15.24
CA PHE A 137 5.07 4.20 16.59
C PHE A 137 4.12 3.59 17.59
N SER A 138 4.65 2.82 18.54
CA SER A 138 3.86 2.27 19.64
C SER A 138 3.56 3.36 20.67
N TYR A 139 2.29 3.50 21.04
CA TYR A 139 1.86 4.42 22.08
C TYR A 139 1.10 3.66 23.16
N HIS A 140 1.66 3.58 24.36
CA HIS A 140 0.91 3.14 25.54
C HIS A 140 -0.03 4.25 26.01
N ASN A 141 -1.18 3.85 26.54
CA ASN A 141 -2.26 4.74 26.89
C ASN A 141 -1.94 5.59 28.15
N SER A 142 -1.38 6.77 27.99
CA SER A 142 -1.37 7.79 29.05
C SER A 142 -2.37 8.90 28.72
N GLY A 143 -3.54 8.78 29.21
CA GLY A 143 -4.60 9.75 29.56
C GLY A 143 -4.94 10.96 28.68
N THR A 144 -4.09 11.50 27.85
CA THR A 144 -4.31 12.82 27.21
C THR A 144 -3.75 12.85 25.80
N GLY A 145 -4.61 12.84 24.77
CA GLY A 145 -4.19 13.10 23.41
C GLY A 145 -4.90 12.27 22.32
N SER A 146 -5.13 12.89 21.20
CA SER A 146 -6.01 12.55 20.09
C SER A 146 -5.39 11.56 19.07
N THR A 147 -4.59 10.60 19.49
CA THR A 147 -4.09 9.54 18.62
C THR A 147 -4.55 8.19 19.13
N ARG A 148 -4.75 7.23 18.22
CA ARG A 148 -5.17 5.88 18.59
C ARG A 148 -4.26 5.35 19.69
N LYS A 149 -4.88 5.07 20.82
CA LYS A 149 -4.25 4.40 21.94
C LYS A 149 -4.32 2.89 21.66
N ILE A 150 -3.24 2.34 21.13
CA ILE A 150 -3.04 0.90 21.16
C ILE A 150 -2.85 0.56 22.62
N THR A 151 -3.74 -0.27 23.18
CA THR A 151 -3.62 -0.74 24.58
C THR A 151 -2.38 -1.64 24.68
N THR A 152 -1.82 -1.77 25.87
CA THR A 152 -0.67 -2.64 26.12
C THR A 152 -0.92 -4.10 25.78
N GLU A 153 -2.17 -4.50 25.61
CA GLU A 153 -2.61 -5.83 25.20
C GLU A 153 -2.50 -6.04 23.68
N GLU A 154 -2.47 -4.96 22.91
CA GLU A 154 -2.42 -4.97 21.42
C GLU A 154 -0.99 -4.76 20.86
N VAL A 155 -0.01 -4.46 21.71
CA VAL A 155 1.40 -4.29 21.31
C VAL A 155 2.20 -5.46 21.87
N PRO A 156 2.96 -6.19 21.06
CA PRO A 156 3.84 -7.24 21.56
C PRO A 156 4.70 -6.72 22.71
N SER A 157 4.91 -7.52 23.73
CA SER A 157 5.73 -7.17 24.90
C SER A 157 7.16 -6.71 24.54
N VAL A 158 7.58 -6.98 23.32
CA VAL A 158 8.90 -6.62 22.74
C VAL A 158 8.96 -5.18 22.24
N VAL A 159 7.83 -4.55 21.86
CA VAL A 159 7.81 -3.17 21.34
C VAL A 159 7.50 -2.19 22.46
N ARG A 160 8.52 -1.49 22.94
CA ARG A 160 8.38 -0.52 24.03
C ARG A 160 7.63 0.74 23.58
N HIS A 161 7.05 1.45 24.55
CA HIS A 161 6.42 2.75 24.34
C HIS A 161 7.32 3.72 23.55
N LYS A 162 6.74 4.43 22.57
CA LYS A 162 7.41 5.34 21.63
C LYS A 162 8.36 4.67 20.62
N SER A 163 8.51 3.36 20.65
CA SER A 163 9.34 2.67 19.66
C SER A 163 8.71 2.69 18.27
N LEU A 164 9.51 2.81 17.24
CA LEU A 164 9.12 2.48 15.87
C LEU A 164 8.80 0.98 15.81
N MET A 165 7.67 0.62 15.19
CA MET A 165 7.19 -0.77 15.23
C MET A 165 7.93 -1.69 14.24
N GLY A 166 8.53 -1.13 13.20
CA GLY A 166 9.30 -1.88 12.20
C GLY A 166 8.42 -2.73 11.27
N ILE A 167 7.13 -2.40 11.14
CA ILE A 167 6.15 -3.19 10.38
C ILE A 167 6.61 -3.49 8.95
N PRO A 168 7.09 -2.53 8.14
CA PRO A 168 7.50 -2.81 6.76
C PRO A 168 8.60 -3.88 6.69
N TRP A 169 9.56 -3.81 7.59
CA TRP A 169 10.67 -4.76 7.62
C TRP A 169 10.27 -6.12 8.20
N ARG A 170 9.37 -6.17 9.19
CA ARG A 170 8.81 -7.43 9.68
C ARG A 170 8.13 -8.19 8.55
N VAL A 171 7.28 -7.50 7.78
CA VAL A 171 6.61 -8.10 6.61
C VAL A 171 7.64 -8.54 5.57
N ALA A 172 8.57 -7.68 5.16
CA ALA A 172 9.56 -8.01 4.12
C ALA A 172 10.43 -9.22 4.51
N LEU A 173 10.90 -9.29 5.76
CA LEU A 173 11.71 -10.40 6.26
C LEU A 173 10.89 -11.70 6.37
N THR A 174 9.63 -11.62 6.80
CA THR A 174 8.73 -12.77 6.81
C THR A 174 8.50 -13.29 5.39
N LEU A 175 8.27 -12.41 4.41
CA LEU A 175 8.12 -12.83 3.00
C LEU A 175 9.41 -13.44 2.46
N GLN A 176 10.58 -12.90 2.80
CA GLN A 176 11.87 -13.48 2.44
C GLN A 176 12.04 -14.89 3.01
N GLN A 177 11.67 -15.12 4.26
CA GLN A 177 11.68 -16.45 4.89
C GLN A 177 10.71 -17.43 4.21
N ASN A 178 9.65 -16.91 3.57
CA ASN A 178 8.67 -17.69 2.80
C ASN A 178 8.99 -17.76 1.29
N GLY A 179 10.26 -17.56 0.92
CA GLY A 179 10.78 -17.82 -0.43
C GLY A 179 10.83 -16.60 -1.36
N TRP A 180 10.26 -15.46 -1.02
CA TRP A 180 10.36 -14.26 -1.83
C TRP A 180 11.78 -13.72 -1.86
N ILE A 181 12.22 -13.27 -3.03
CA ILE A 181 13.47 -12.52 -3.18
C ILE A 181 13.15 -11.03 -3.03
N VAL A 182 13.63 -10.39 -1.96
CA VAL A 182 13.54 -8.94 -1.78
C VAL A 182 14.63 -8.28 -2.63
N ARG A 183 14.25 -7.76 -3.80
CA ARG A 183 15.21 -7.19 -4.76
C ARG A 183 15.61 -5.77 -4.42
N ASN A 184 14.65 -4.96 -3.96
CA ASN A 184 14.89 -3.60 -3.50
C ASN A 184 13.99 -3.27 -2.30
N ALA A 185 14.51 -2.40 -1.44
CA ALA A 185 13.77 -1.68 -0.42
C ALA A 185 13.91 -0.20 -0.72
N MET A 186 12.92 0.37 -1.39
CA MET A 186 12.92 1.78 -1.81
C MET A 186 12.25 2.65 -0.77
N VAL A 187 12.74 3.88 -0.64
CA VAL A 187 12.14 4.92 0.19
C VAL A 187 11.30 5.83 -0.69
N TRP A 188 9.97 5.79 -0.51
CA TRP A 188 9.11 6.84 -1.05
C TRP A 188 9.11 8.04 -0.09
N HIS A 189 9.93 9.03 -0.40
CA HIS A 189 9.98 10.31 0.32
C HIS A 189 8.82 11.21 -0.10
N LYS A 190 8.15 11.82 0.90
CA LYS A 190 7.00 12.71 0.75
C LYS A 190 7.42 14.14 1.07
N PRO A 191 7.83 14.97 0.09
CA PRO A 191 8.33 16.34 0.34
C PRO A 191 7.29 17.22 1.05
N ASN A 192 6.01 17.02 0.70
CA ASN A 192 4.86 17.73 1.27
C ASN A 192 4.15 16.95 2.39
N GLY A 193 4.85 16.05 3.09
CA GLY A 193 4.28 15.29 4.20
C GLY A 193 3.74 16.21 5.29
N ILE A 194 2.57 15.85 5.85
CA ILE A 194 1.96 16.59 6.96
C ILE A 194 2.91 16.60 8.16
N PRO A 195 3.14 17.75 8.80
CA PRO A 195 3.94 17.83 10.01
C PRO A 195 3.42 16.91 11.11
N ASP A 196 4.31 16.20 11.77
CA ASP A 196 4.00 15.36 12.93
C ASP A 196 4.16 16.21 14.20
N PRO A 197 3.19 16.21 15.14
CA PRO A 197 3.25 16.99 16.35
C PRO A 197 4.25 16.46 17.40
N ALA A 198 4.98 15.39 17.13
CA ALA A 198 5.98 14.86 18.05
C ALA A 198 7.14 15.85 18.22
N SER A 199 7.50 16.14 19.48
CA SER A 199 8.58 17.06 19.85
C SER A 199 9.90 16.37 20.20
N ASP A 200 9.89 15.05 20.30
CA ASP A 200 11.02 14.23 20.76
C ASP A 200 11.57 13.25 19.71
N ARG A 201 11.18 13.44 18.45
CA ARG A 201 11.67 12.72 17.27
C ARG A 201 11.43 13.49 15.99
N PHE A 202 12.10 13.10 14.92
CA PHE A 202 11.83 13.66 13.60
C PHE A 202 10.48 13.19 13.04
N SER A 203 9.83 14.06 12.25
CA SER A 203 8.60 13.72 11.52
C SER A 203 8.86 12.64 10.49
N SER A 204 7.99 11.61 10.46
CA SER A 204 8.05 10.57 9.43
C SER A 204 7.56 11.13 8.09
N ARG A 205 8.47 11.22 7.12
CA ARG A 205 8.19 11.74 5.77
C ARG A 205 8.42 10.73 4.68
N TYR A 206 8.39 9.44 4.99
CA TYR A 206 8.57 8.39 4.00
C TYR A 206 7.69 7.18 4.29
N GLU A 207 7.52 6.37 3.28
CA GLU A 207 7.04 5.00 3.35
C GLU A 207 8.00 4.08 2.62
N MET A 208 7.95 2.78 2.96
CA MET A 208 8.76 1.78 2.29
C MET A 208 8.00 1.21 1.09
N LEU A 209 8.71 0.98 0.01
CA LEU A 209 8.22 0.28 -1.17
C LEU A 209 9.19 -0.86 -1.47
N PHE A 210 8.71 -2.10 -1.40
CA PHE A 210 9.54 -3.28 -1.66
C PHE A 210 9.28 -3.82 -3.06
N LEU A 211 10.33 -4.15 -3.79
CA LEU A 211 10.28 -4.98 -4.98
C LEU A 211 10.57 -6.42 -4.58
N LEU A 212 9.58 -7.29 -4.75
CA LEU A 212 9.65 -8.71 -4.47
C LEU A 212 9.47 -9.51 -5.75
N VAL A 213 10.21 -10.59 -5.89
CA VAL A 213 10.13 -11.48 -7.06
C VAL A 213 10.27 -12.94 -6.64
N LYS A 214 9.78 -13.86 -7.48
CA LYS A 214 9.82 -15.30 -7.22
C LYS A 214 11.19 -15.93 -7.48
N GLN A 215 11.90 -15.40 -8.47
CA GLN A 215 13.16 -15.99 -8.97
C GLN A 215 14.11 -14.90 -9.47
N PRO A 216 15.41 -15.19 -9.62
CA PRO A 216 16.40 -14.20 -10.09
C PRO A 216 16.16 -13.70 -11.51
N ASP A 217 15.61 -14.54 -12.41
CA ASP A 217 15.22 -14.13 -13.76
C ASP A 217 13.76 -13.62 -13.76
N TYR A 218 13.60 -12.32 -13.58
CA TYR A 218 12.31 -11.63 -13.57
C TYR A 218 12.29 -10.51 -14.63
N TYR A 219 11.09 -10.05 -14.96
CA TYR A 219 10.96 -8.93 -15.89
C TYR A 219 11.35 -7.61 -15.24
N PHE A 220 12.25 -6.87 -15.85
CA PHE A 220 12.64 -5.51 -15.45
C PHE A 220 13.10 -4.69 -16.64
N ASP A 221 12.32 -3.68 -17.06
CA ASP A 221 12.67 -2.75 -18.13
C ASP A 221 13.60 -1.65 -17.59
N ALA A 222 14.89 -1.92 -17.60
CA ALA A 222 15.90 -1.00 -17.08
C ALA A 222 15.92 0.35 -17.81
N ALA A 223 15.51 0.41 -19.09
CA ALA A 223 15.47 1.66 -19.83
C ALA A 223 14.43 2.63 -19.27
N ARG A 224 13.33 2.12 -18.76
CA ARG A 224 12.28 2.93 -18.10
C ARG A 224 12.60 3.33 -16.66
N ALA A 225 13.66 2.78 -16.09
CA ALA A 225 14.19 3.17 -14.78
C ALA A 225 15.23 4.30 -14.87
N LEU A 226 15.37 4.95 -16.02
CA LEU A 226 16.36 6.01 -16.23
C LEU A 226 15.72 7.40 -16.13
N GLU A 227 16.44 8.31 -15.49
CA GLU A 227 16.18 9.75 -15.51
C GLU A 227 17.14 10.44 -16.48
N PRO A 228 16.74 11.57 -17.13
CA PRO A 228 17.65 12.37 -17.91
C PRO A 228 18.89 12.75 -17.12
N LEU A 229 20.04 12.78 -17.76
CA LEU A 229 21.25 13.32 -17.16
C LEU A 229 21.06 14.84 -16.96
N SER A 230 21.33 15.34 -15.75
CA SER A 230 21.31 16.79 -15.54
C SER A 230 22.39 17.45 -16.43
N GLN A 231 22.02 18.54 -17.10
CA GLN A 231 22.93 19.29 -17.98
C GLN A 231 24.13 19.92 -17.24
N ASN A 232 24.05 20.00 -15.92
CA ASN A 232 25.11 20.58 -15.07
C ASN A 232 26.06 19.54 -14.46
N ARG A 233 26.47 18.52 -15.21
CA ARG A 233 27.54 17.65 -14.74
C ARG A 233 28.87 18.35 -15.04
N PRO A 234 29.66 18.75 -14.02
CA PRO A 234 31.00 19.26 -14.26
C PRO A 234 31.77 18.19 -15.03
N GLU A 235 32.37 18.57 -16.16
CA GLU A 235 33.31 17.69 -16.88
C GLU A 235 34.37 17.25 -15.85
N HIS A 236 34.31 15.98 -15.46
CA HIS A 236 35.40 15.39 -14.69
C HIS A 236 36.66 15.44 -15.57
N ARG A 237 37.51 16.44 -15.32
CA ARG A 237 38.85 16.50 -15.87
C ARG A 237 39.50 15.13 -15.77
N LYS A 238 39.84 14.56 -16.94
CA LYS A 238 40.65 13.35 -17.08
C LYS A 238 42.06 13.64 -16.56
N ASN A 239 42.27 13.63 -15.25
CA ASN A 239 43.58 13.54 -14.66
C ASN A 239 43.68 12.22 -13.89
N HIS A 240 43.95 11.14 -14.60
CA HIS A 240 44.50 9.94 -14.00
C HIS A 240 45.79 9.55 -14.72
N ARG A 241 46.89 10.04 -14.15
CA ARG A 241 48.19 9.39 -14.23
C ARG A 241 48.08 7.98 -13.61
N GLY A 242 48.69 7.03 -14.26
CA GLY A 242 48.71 5.61 -14.06
C GLY A 242 48.61 5.07 -12.65
N GLY A 243 47.78 4.09 -12.50
CA GLY A 243 47.73 3.11 -11.42
C GLY A 243 46.94 1.92 -11.90
N ASN A 244 47.60 0.77 -11.99
CA ASN A 244 46.96 -0.53 -12.27
C ASN A 244 45.88 -0.79 -11.21
N LYS A 245 44.61 -0.67 -11.60
CA LYS A 245 43.48 -1.17 -10.80
C LYS A 245 42.97 -2.47 -11.43
N PRO A 246 42.66 -3.50 -10.62
CA PRO A 246 42.14 -4.75 -11.13
C PRO A 246 40.82 -4.52 -11.85
N HIS A 247 40.59 -5.30 -12.89
CA HIS A 247 39.42 -5.29 -13.75
C HIS A 247 38.11 -5.27 -12.95
N THR A 248 37.49 -4.11 -12.79
CA THR A 248 36.07 -4.04 -12.51
C THR A 248 35.38 -4.45 -13.80
N VAL A 249 34.66 -5.56 -13.75
CA VAL A 249 33.78 -6.01 -14.82
C VAL A 249 32.88 -4.83 -15.20
N ARG A 250 33.14 -4.19 -16.33
CA ARG A 250 32.27 -3.16 -16.89
C ARG A 250 30.95 -3.85 -17.22
N SER A 251 29.94 -3.60 -16.43
CA SER A 251 28.60 -4.02 -16.79
C SER A 251 28.23 -3.46 -18.17
N PRO A 252 27.84 -4.30 -19.15
CA PRO A 252 27.55 -3.85 -20.50
C PRO A 252 26.26 -3.03 -20.65
N TRP A 253 25.63 -2.62 -19.56
CA TRP A 253 24.22 -2.28 -19.47
C TRP A 253 23.85 -0.80 -19.58
N HIS A 254 24.75 0.10 -19.92
CA HIS A 254 24.39 1.50 -20.19
C HIS A 254 24.86 1.96 -21.55
N PRO A 255 23.96 2.11 -22.53
CA PRO A 255 24.27 2.93 -23.70
C PRO A 255 24.68 4.31 -23.19
N ARG A 256 25.87 4.76 -23.54
CA ARG A 256 26.33 6.11 -23.21
C ARG A 256 25.30 7.11 -23.74
N GLY A 257 24.66 7.88 -22.87
CA GLY A 257 23.69 8.91 -23.26
C GLY A 257 22.22 8.63 -22.88
N ALA A 258 21.86 7.43 -22.39
CA ALA A 258 20.44 7.09 -22.12
C ALA A 258 19.88 7.64 -20.80
N GLY A 259 20.71 8.17 -19.89
CA GLY A 259 20.27 8.64 -18.56
C GLY A 259 20.99 7.92 -17.41
N LYS A 260 20.59 8.23 -16.18
CA LYS A 260 21.06 7.53 -14.97
C LYS A 260 19.89 6.78 -14.31
N ASN A 261 20.18 5.69 -13.63
CA ASN A 261 19.20 4.99 -12.79
C ASN A 261 18.66 5.93 -11.71
N VAL A 262 17.34 5.97 -11.53
CA VAL A 262 16.64 6.84 -10.55
C VAL A 262 17.05 6.56 -9.10
N GLY A 263 17.64 5.37 -8.84
CA GLY A 263 17.99 4.93 -7.49
C GLY A 263 16.78 4.45 -6.69
N ASP A 264 16.98 4.28 -5.39
CA ASP A 264 16.01 3.69 -4.46
C ASP A 264 15.37 4.70 -3.49
N VAL A 265 15.61 6.00 -3.71
CA VAL A 265 14.94 7.09 -2.96
C VAL A 265 14.12 7.92 -3.95
N TRP A 266 12.78 7.78 -3.87
CA TRP A 266 11.86 8.46 -4.76
C TRP A 266 11.15 9.61 -4.06
N SER A 267 11.42 10.85 -4.46
CA SER A 267 10.73 12.04 -3.96
C SER A 267 9.46 12.27 -4.79
N ILE A 268 8.32 11.86 -4.26
CA ILE A 268 7.02 11.98 -4.92
C ILE A 268 6.04 12.63 -3.95
N SER A 269 5.49 13.80 -4.31
CA SER A 269 4.53 14.53 -3.50
C SER A 269 3.20 13.78 -3.40
N THR A 270 2.58 13.78 -2.22
CA THR A 270 1.21 13.31 -2.06
C THR A 270 0.24 14.28 -2.71
N ARG A 271 -0.82 13.73 -3.31
CA ARG A 271 -1.90 14.49 -3.94
C ARG A 271 -3.22 14.14 -3.25
N PRO A 272 -3.97 15.13 -2.73
CA PRO A 272 -5.26 14.85 -2.10
C PRO A 272 -6.28 14.45 -3.18
N LEU A 273 -7.07 13.42 -2.89
CA LEU A 273 -8.27 13.10 -3.65
C LEU A 273 -9.47 13.60 -2.83
N ARG A 274 -10.20 14.61 -3.35
CA ARG A 274 -11.23 15.33 -2.57
C ARG A 274 -12.44 14.47 -2.21
N ASP A 275 -12.78 13.50 -3.04
CA ASP A 275 -14.00 12.71 -2.93
C ASP A 275 -13.78 11.33 -2.29
N ALA A 276 -12.54 10.97 -1.97
CA ALA A 276 -12.23 9.70 -1.31
C ALA A 276 -11.82 9.93 0.14
N HIS A 277 -12.48 9.28 1.07
CA HIS A 277 -12.05 9.19 2.47
C HIS A 277 -10.76 8.37 2.65
N CYS A 278 -10.28 7.72 1.57
CA CYS A 278 -8.98 7.03 1.53
C CYS A 278 -7.85 8.01 1.15
N SER A 279 -6.63 7.72 1.59
CA SER A 279 -5.41 8.43 1.15
C SER A 279 -4.70 7.57 0.11
N PRO A 280 -5.07 7.64 -1.16
CA PRO A 280 -4.38 6.90 -2.21
C PRO A 280 -2.95 7.43 -2.35
N PHE A 281 -2.03 6.57 -2.73
CA PHE A 281 -0.73 7.04 -3.18
C PHE A 281 -0.87 7.80 -4.52
N PRO A 282 0.07 8.72 -4.84
CA PRO A 282 0.05 9.45 -6.10
C PRO A 282 0.25 8.50 -7.27
N ILE A 283 -0.38 8.82 -8.41
CA ILE A 283 -0.35 7.97 -9.61
C ILE A 283 1.08 7.74 -10.14
N ASP A 284 1.98 8.67 -9.92
CA ASP A 284 3.39 8.59 -10.30
C ASP A 284 4.09 7.35 -9.71
N LEU A 285 3.67 6.91 -8.52
CA LEU A 285 4.27 5.77 -7.85
C LEU A 285 3.94 4.45 -8.58
N PRO A 286 2.66 4.05 -8.78
CA PRO A 286 2.35 2.85 -9.53
C PRO A 286 2.75 2.95 -11.01
N GLN A 287 2.74 4.14 -11.63
CA GLN A 287 3.25 4.32 -12.99
C GLN A 287 4.72 3.90 -13.12
N ARG A 288 5.59 4.31 -12.19
CA ARG A 288 6.99 3.89 -12.18
C ARG A 288 7.12 2.38 -12.00
N CYS A 289 6.41 1.80 -11.02
CA CYS A 289 6.43 0.36 -10.76
C CYS A 289 6.00 -0.46 -11.98
N ILE A 290 4.86 -0.10 -12.57
CA ILE A 290 4.28 -0.79 -13.74
C ILE A 290 5.16 -0.62 -14.98
N ALA A 291 5.70 0.59 -15.21
CA ALA A 291 6.53 0.86 -16.38
C ALA A 291 7.77 -0.05 -16.41
N VAL A 292 8.41 -0.29 -15.26
CA VAL A 292 9.63 -1.12 -15.19
C VAL A 292 9.33 -2.59 -14.92
N GLY A 293 8.25 -2.91 -14.21
CA GLY A 293 7.98 -4.25 -13.68
C GLY A 293 6.88 -5.03 -14.41
N CYS A 294 6.16 -4.43 -15.36
CA CYS A 294 5.10 -5.09 -16.11
C CYS A 294 5.38 -5.10 -17.62
N THR A 295 5.28 -6.27 -18.24
CA THR A 295 5.41 -6.41 -19.71
C THR A 295 4.38 -5.54 -20.43
N LYS A 296 4.65 -5.21 -21.70
CA LYS A 296 3.63 -4.58 -22.55
C LYS A 296 2.43 -5.51 -22.69
N ASN A 297 1.22 -4.95 -22.61
CA ASN A 297 -0.04 -5.70 -22.62
C ASN A 297 -0.19 -6.71 -21.46
N GLY A 298 0.69 -6.67 -20.47
CA GLY A 298 0.62 -7.52 -19.29
C GLY A 298 -0.55 -7.14 -18.38
N ARG A 299 -0.83 -8.01 -17.41
CA ARG A 299 -1.90 -7.82 -16.41
C ARG A 299 -1.32 -7.34 -15.08
N VAL A 300 -1.89 -6.25 -14.56
CA VAL A 300 -1.60 -5.69 -13.25
C VAL A 300 -2.71 -6.07 -12.27
N LEU A 301 -2.36 -6.49 -11.07
CA LEU A 301 -3.30 -6.74 -9.96
C LEU A 301 -3.02 -5.77 -8.81
N ASP A 302 -4.10 -5.27 -8.20
CA ASP A 302 -4.08 -4.61 -6.89
C ASP A 302 -5.18 -5.21 -6.00
N PRO A 303 -4.82 -6.07 -5.02
CA PRO A 303 -5.80 -6.70 -4.14
C PRO A 303 -6.37 -5.75 -3.07
N PHE A 304 -5.91 -4.50 -3.01
CA PHE A 304 -6.41 -3.43 -2.14
C PHE A 304 -6.58 -2.14 -2.93
N SER A 305 -7.34 -2.23 -4.03
CA SER A 305 -7.34 -1.24 -5.11
C SER A 305 -7.89 0.14 -4.73
N GLY A 306 -8.69 0.24 -3.66
CA GLY A 306 -9.28 1.50 -3.22
C GLY A 306 -9.93 2.28 -4.37
N ALA A 307 -9.61 3.56 -4.46
CA ALA A 307 -10.10 4.44 -5.53
C ALA A 307 -9.40 4.22 -6.90
N GLY A 308 -8.72 3.10 -7.10
CA GLY A 308 -8.23 2.62 -8.39
C GLY A 308 -7.01 3.33 -8.98
N THR A 309 -6.15 3.92 -8.17
CA THR A 309 -4.97 4.66 -8.67
C THR A 309 -4.01 3.75 -9.44
N THR A 310 -3.80 2.51 -8.99
CA THR A 310 -3.02 1.50 -9.72
C THR A 310 -3.66 1.16 -11.08
N GLY A 311 -4.99 1.03 -11.13
CA GLY A 311 -5.73 0.73 -12.35
C GLY A 311 -5.66 1.85 -13.39
N LEU A 312 -5.75 3.11 -12.95
CA LEU A 312 -5.55 4.27 -13.83
C LEU A 312 -4.13 4.27 -14.43
N ALA A 313 -3.12 4.01 -13.59
CA ALA A 313 -1.73 3.93 -14.05
C ALA A 313 -1.53 2.78 -15.05
N ALA A 314 -2.12 1.61 -14.80
CA ALA A 314 -2.06 0.46 -15.70
C ALA A 314 -2.69 0.79 -17.06
N ARG A 315 -3.90 1.36 -17.09
CA ARG A 315 -4.59 1.77 -18.32
C ARG A 315 -3.81 2.80 -19.12
N GLN A 316 -3.27 3.84 -18.46
CA GLN A 316 -2.44 4.86 -19.11
C GLN A 316 -1.18 4.29 -19.76
N LEU A 317 -0.66 3.19 -19.22
CA LEU A 317 0.51 2.50 -19.75
C LEU A 317 0.17 1.36 -20.73
N GLY A 318 -1.11 1.16 -21.08
CA GLY A 318 -1.57 0.11 -22.00
C GLY A 318 -1.45 -1.30 -21.39
N ARG A 319 -1.73 -1.46 -20.09
CA ARG A 319 -1.81 -2.74 -19.38
C ARG A 319 -3.26 -3.00 -18.99
N SER A 320 -3.65 -4.28 -18.93
CA SER A 320 -4.92 -4.67 -18.31
C SER A 320 -4.77 -4.62 -16.79
N PHE A 321 -5.89 -4.41 -16.10
CA PHE A 321 -5.92 -4.27 -14.65
C PHE A 321 -7.02 -5.11 -14.01
N GLN A 322 -6.68 -5.69 -12.87
CA GLN A 322 -7.62 -6.38 -12.01
C GLN A 322 -7.52 -5.78 -10.61
N GLY A 323 -8.64 -5.29 -10.08
CA GLY A 323 -8.71 -4.64 -8.78
C GLY A 323 -9.66 -5.36 -7.84
N ILE A 324 -9.30 -5.48 -6.57
CA ILE A 324 -10.14 -6.05 -5.52
C ILE A 324 -10.28 -5.03 -4.40
N ASP A 325 -11.49 -4.86 -3.87
CA ASP A 325 -11.73 -4.07 -2.67
C ASP A 325 -12.94 -4.61 -1.90
N LEU A 326 -12.97 -4.41 -0.58
CA LEU A 326 -14.12 -4.75 0.26
C LEU A 326 -15.30 -3.80 0.03
N ARG A 327 -15.03 -2.58 -0.44
CA ARG A 327 -15.99 -1.48 -0.53
C ARG A 327 -16.39 -1.20 -1.98
N PRO A 328 -17.65 -1.43 -2.35
CA PRO A 328 -18.12 -1.15 -3.70
C PRO A 328 -18.05 0.35 -4.04
N ASP A 329 -18.27 1.25 -3.08
CA ASP A 329 -18.19 2.69 -3.28
C ASP A 329 -16.80 3.20 -3.70
N TYR A 330 -15.74 2.48 -3.37
CA TYR A 330 -14.40 2.77 -3.90
C TYR A 330 -14.29 2.43 -5.39
N HIS A 331 -14.92 1.35 -5.83
CA HIS A 331 -15.00 1.04 -7.26
C HIS A 331 -15.84 2.07 -8.03
N ASP A 332 -16.93 2.60 -7.44
CA ASP A 332 -17.68 3.70 -8.03
C ASP A 332 -16.80 4.94 -8.25
N ILE A 333 -15.98 5.30 -7.27
CA ILE A 333 -15.00 6.39 -7.40
C ILE A 333 -14.02 6.07 -8.54
N PHE A 334 -13.51 4.84 -8.62
CA PHE A 334 -12.59 4.44 -9.67
C PHE A 334 -13.25 4.54 -11.07
N ILE A 335 -14.47 4.04 -11.25
CA ILE A 335 -15.21 4.10 -12.51
C ILE A 335 -15.42 5.56 -12.94
N ARG A 336 -15.83 6.45 -12.03
CA ARG A 336 -15.98 7.88 -12.32
C ARG A 336 -14.65 8.53 -12.73
N ARG A 337 -13.54 8.13 -12.14
CA ARG A 337 -12.19 8.56 -12.56
C ARG A 337 -11.81 8.05 -13.95
N LEU A 338 -12.20 6.81 -14.28
CA LEU A 338 -11.99 6.22 -15.61
C LEU A 338 -12.76 6.98 -16.70
N LEU A 339 -13.98 7.44 -16.37
CA LEU A 339 -14.84 8.19 -17.26
C LEU A 339 -14.48 9.69 -17.36
N GLY A 340 -13.49 10.16 -16.58
CA GLY A 340 -13.07 11.56 -16.55
C GLY A 340 -14.01 12.48 -15.77
N GLU A 341 -14.96 11.95 -15.01
CA GLU A 341 -15.89 12.71 -14.16
C GLU A 341 -15.21 13.21 -12.88
N LEU A 342 -14.10 12.62 -12.50
CA LEU A 342 -13.26 13.01 -11.35
C LEU A 342 -11.81 13.16 -11.79
N PRO A 343 -11.00 14.02 -11.13
CA PRO A 343 -9.59 14.17 -11.45
C PRO A 343 -8.83 12.84 -11.38
N SER A 344 -8.12 12.51 -12.43
CA SER A 344 -7.26 11.32 -12.49
C SER A 344 -6.07 11.38 -11.52
N GLY A 345 -5.84 12.53 -10.87
CA GLY A 345 -4.69 12.77 -10.00
C GLY A 345 -3.40 13.13 -10.76
N ALA A 346 -3.44 13.16 -12.09
CA ALA A 346 -2.40 13.80 -12.88
C ALA A 346 -2.59 15.34 -12.72
N GLY A 347 -1.61 16.04 -12.17
CA GLY A 347 -1.67 17.48 -12.06
C GLY A 347 -1.73 18.11 -13.44
N GLU A 348 -2.76 18.87 -13.73
CA GLU A 348 -2.58 20.01 -14.60
C GLU A 348 -1.61 20.94 -13.88
N ALA A 349 -0.37 20.97 -14.35
CA ALA A 349 0.57 22.02 -14.01
C ALA A 349 0.02 23.30 -14.65
N ALA A 350 -0.47 24.22 -13.81
CA ALA A 350 -0.70 25.61 -14.19
C ALA A 350 0.64 26.35 -14.10
#